data_08b856c16a02c42f43ed5d116eaba288
#
_entry.id   08b856c16a02c42f43ed5d116eaba288
#
_cell.length_a   1.000
_cell.length_b   1.000
_cell.length_c   1.000
_cell.angle_alpha   90.00
_cell.angle_beta   90.00
_cell.angle_gamma   90.00
#
_symmetry.space_group_name_H-M   'P 1'
#
loop_
_entity.id
_entity.type
_entity.pdbx_description
1 polymer ?
#
loop_
_entity_poly.entity_id
_entity_poly.type
_entity_poly.pdbx_seq_one_letter_code
_entity_poly.pdbx_strand_id
1 'polypeptide(L)'
;MTEDSQSLKEKLESSKKYLQNADFKGADLAGAELKGALLGGADLRGANMKKIFLGDAELSKANLAEANLEEANLNCADLNKANLKGANMRALYARSADLRGANLSNADLTKSNLRQCSLFKSWIRNSDLSGANLQNIKGAQSQMQGSKFCGAKLEGADLSGAKLDEADMEGAGLQVANLSRAVLKNTNLKGADLKGANLRYVVGLTNSQVESALIDKTTLLPQYLKIEWKSETEFECHVSKEKRIY
;
A
#
# COMPACT_ATOMS: atom_id res chain seq x y z
N MET A 1 6.45 -24.48 20.49
CA MET A 1 6.25 -23.33 21.40
C MET A 1 6.89 -23.70 22.72
N THR A 2 7.72 -22.86 23.28
CA THR A 2 8.29 -23.09 24.61
C THR A 2 7.27 -22.72 25.68
N GLU A 3 7.30 -23.31 26.88
CA GLU A 3 6.43 -22.94 28.01
C GLU A 3 6.46 -21.43 28.30
N ASP A 4 7.61 -20.78 28.14
CA ASP A 4 7.80 -19.35 28.32
C ASP A 4 6.98 -18.50 27.32
N SER A 5 6.88 -18.93 26.05
CA SER A 5 6.11 -18.20 25.01
C SER A 5 4.61 -18.27 25.28
N GLN A 6 4.09 -19.40 25.76
CA GLN A 6 2.67 -19.55 26.11
C GLN A 6 2.30 -18.67 27.32
N SER A 7 3.12 -18.68 28.35
CA SER A 7 2.96 -17.86 29.55
C SER A 7 3.00 -16.35 29.24
N LEU A 8 3.87 -15.93 28.29
CA LEU A 8 3.94 -14.54 27.83
C LEU A 8 2.63 -14.12 27.15
N LYS A 9 2.10 -14.95 26.25
CA LYS A 9 0.85 -14.64 25.53
C LYS A 9 -0.31 -14.44 26.51
N GLU A 10 -0.52 -15.38 27.43
CA GLU A 10 -1.58 -15.31 28.45
C GLU A 10 -1.49 -14.04 29.29
N LYS A 11 -0.28 -13.64 29.70
CA LYS A 11 -0.04 -12.38 30.42
C LYS A 11 -0.41 -11.16 29.55
N LEU A 12 -0.01 -11.14 28.27
CA LEU A 12 -0.30 -10.04 27.36
C LEU A 12 -1.79 -9.92 27.08
N GLU A 13 -2.47 -11.03 26.86
CA GLU A 13 -3.90 -11.05 26.62
C GLU A 13 -4.71 -10.53 27.81
N SER A 14 -4.26 -10.81 29.05
CA SER A 14 -4.86 -10.25 30.26
C SER A 14 -4.52 -8.78 30.50
N SER A 15 -3.38 -8.29 29.99
CA SER A 15 -2.84 -6.95 30.27
C SER A 15 -2.89 -6.00 29.09
N LYS A 16 -3.62 -6.30 28.01
CA LYS A 16 -3.58 -5.59 26.72
C LYS A 16 -3.86 -4.09 26.77
N LYS A 17 -4.35 -3.56 27.89
CA LYS A 17 -4.53 -2.11 28.13
C LYS A 17 -3.27 -1.38 28.61
N TYR A 18 -2.17 -2.09 28.88
CA TYR A 18 -0.97 -1.52 29.52
C TYR A 18 0.31 -1.86 28.75
N LEU A 19 0.24 -2.00 27.41
CA LEU A 19 1.36 -2.43 26.58
C LEU A 19 2.04 -1.27 25.84
N GLN A 20 1.65 -0.03 26.12
CA GLN A 20 2.28 1.15 25.50
C GLN A 20 3.76 1.25 25.88
N ASN A 21 4.59 1.53 24.88
CA ASN A 21 6.04 1.63 24.99
C ASN A 21 6.73 0.37 25.56
N ALA A 22 6.03 -0.77 25.63
CA ALA A 22 6.62 -2.03 26.10
C ALA A 22 7.66 -2.57 25.12
N ASP A 23 8.64 -3.29 25.63
CA ASP A 23 9.67 -3.95 24.83
C ASP A 23 9.28 -5.42 24.57
N PHE A 24 9.00 -5.72 23.31
CA PHE A 24 8.67 -7.04 22.77
C PHE A 24 9.63 -7.43 21.63
N LYS A 25 10.79 -6.83 21.59
CA LYS A 25 11.78 -7.11 20.55
C LYS A 25 12.11 -8.60 20.48
N GLY A 26 11.92 -9.18 19.29
CA GLY A 26 12.16 -10.61 19.03
C GLY A 26 11.23 -11.57 19.75
N ALA A 27 10.19 -11.08 20.45
CA ALA A 27 9.25 -11.94 21.17
C ALA A 27 8.47 -12.85 20.21
N ASP A 28 8.10 -14.06 20.67
CA ASP A 28 7.19 -14.95 19.98
C ASP A 28 5.74 -14.70 20.42
N LEU A 29 5.02 -13.94 19.60
CA LEU A 29 3.60 -13.58 19.79
C LEU A 29 2.69 -14.22 18.74
N ALA A 30 3.15 -15.29 18.06
CA ALA A 30 2.40 -15.92 17.00
C ALA A 30 1.05 -16.44 17.51
N GLY A 31 -0.06 -16.02 16.86
CA GLY A 31 -1.43 -16.41 17.19
C GLY A 31 -2.00 -15.79 18.47
N ALA A 32 -1.32 -14.84 19.11
CA ALA A 32 -1.84 -14.16 20.31
C ALA A 32 -3.12 -13.36 20.02
N GLU A 33 -4.06 -13.33 20.97
CA GLU A 33 -5.35 -12.65 20.90
C GLU A 33 -5.28 -11.24 21.51
N LEU A 34 -4.72 -10.29 20.76
CA LEU A 34 -4.47 -8.92 21.22
C LEU A 34 -5.43 -7.90 20.57
N LYS A 35 -6.65 -8.32 20.24
CA LYS A 35 -7.68 -7.41 19.73
C LYS A 35 -7.90 -6.24 20.68
N GLY A 36 -7.87 -5.00 20.13
CA GLY A 36 -8.03 -3.76 20.87
C GLY A 36 -6.89 -3.46 21.87
N ALA A 37 -5.74 -4.11 21.75
CA ALA A 37 -4.60 -3.87 22.64
C ALA A 37 -4.01 -2.47 22.42
N LEU A 38 -3.56 -1.84 23.52
CA LEU A 38 -2.88 -0.54 23.50
C LEU A 38 -1.38 -0.75 23.41
N LEU A 39 -0.83 -0.75 22.19
CA LEU A 39 0.58 -1.00 21.85
C LEU A 39 1.28 0.25 21.29
N GLY A 40 0.73 1.44 21.53
CA GLY A 40 1.31 2.69 21.05
C GLY A 40 2.77 2.84 21.47
N GLY A 41 3.67 3.10 20.53
CA GLY A 41 5.10 3.24 20.78
C GLY A 41 5.85 1.97 21.21
N ALA A 42 5.21 0.80 21.26
CA ALA A 42 5.86 -0.46 21.64
C ALA A 42 7.00 -0.82 20.67
N ASP A 43 8.05 -1.45 21.19
CA ASP A 43 9.14 -2.03 20.40
C ASP A 43 8.87 -3.51 20.09
N LEU A 44 8.45 -3.75 18.85
CA LEU A 44 8.08 -5.07 18.30
C LEU A 44 9.06 -5.51 17.20
N ARG A 45 10.27 -4.93 17.18
CA ARG A 45 11.28 -5.23 16.16
C ARG A 45 11.61 -6.72 16.10
N GLY A 46 11.52 -7.31 14.91
CA GLY A 46 11.84 -8.72 14.69
C GLY A 46 10.94 -9.71 15.45
N ALA A 47 9.86 -9.25 16.09
CA ALA A 47 8.92 -10.13 16.77
C ALA A 47 8.23 -11.08 15.78
N ASN A 48 8.01 -12.32 16.21
CA ASN A 48 7.18 -13.27 15.49
C ASN A 48 5.70 -13.02 15.85
N MET A 49 4.98 -12.37 14.95
CA MET A 49 3.57 -12.01 15.09
C MET A 49 2.70 -12.72 14.04
N LYS A 50 3.17 -13.86 13.53
CA LYS A 50 2.43 -14.65 12.54
C LYS A 50 1.05 -15.02 13.07
N LYS A 51 -0.02 -14.75 12.27
CA LYS A 51 -1.42 -15.03 12.61
C LYS A 51 -1.91 -14.35 13.90
N ILE A 52 -1.24 -13.31 14.38
CA ILE A 52 -1.69 -12.55 15.55
C ILE A 52 -3.02 -11.83 15.27
N PHE A 53 -3.88 -11.71 16.28
CA PHE A 53 -5.14 -10.97 16.20
C PHE A 53 -5.00 -9.60 16.87
N LEU A 54 -4.86 -8.55 16.05
CA LEU A 54 -4.67 -7.14 16.43
C LEU A 54 -5.78 -6.25 15.85
N GLY A 55 -6.94 -6.82 15.52
CA GLY A 55 -8.08 -6.02 15.09
C GLY A 55 -8.39 -4.91 16.11
N ASP A 56 -8.68 -3.69 15.63
CA ASP A 56 -8.96 -2.51 16.46
C ASP A 56 -7.83 -2.10 17.44
N ALA A 57 -6.61 -2.65 17.33
CA ALA A 57 -5.50 -2.33 18.22
C ALA A 57 -4.89 -0.95 17.93
N GLU A 58 -4.35 -0.29 18.96
CA GLU A 58 -3.62 0.98 18.87
C GLU A 58 -2.11 0.69 18.79
N LEU A 59 -1.54 0.81 17.59
CA LEU A 59 -0.11 0.58 17.29
C LEU A 59 0.57 1.87 16.79
N SER A 60 -0.03 3.03 17.10
CA SER A 60 0.53 4.31 16.64
C SER A 60 1.97 4.48 17.10
N LYS A 61 2.88 4.85 16.18
CA LYS A 61 4.32 5.00 16.43
C LYS A 61 5.04 3.72 16.91
N ALA A 62 4.39 2.56 16.96
CA ALA A 62 5.06 1.30 17.31
C ALA A 62 6.18 0.98 16.31
N ASN A 63 7.23 0.30 16.79
CA ASN A 63 8.34 -0.14 15.96
C ASN A 63 8.22 -1.63 15.65
N LEU A 64 7.74 -1.93 14.45
CA LEU A 64 7.51 -3.27 13.91
C LEU A 64 8.53 -3.61 12.81
N ALA A 65 9.68 -2.93 12.78
CA ALA A 65 10.69 -3.20 11.76
C ALA A 65 11.12 -4.68 11.80
N GLU A 66 11.14 -5.31 10.61
CA GLU A 66 11.54 -6.70 10.42
C GLU A 66 10.65 -7.73 11.17
N ALA A 67 9.50 -7.31 11.72
CA ALA A 67 8.54 -8.22 12.35
C ALA A 67 7.89 -9.17 11.33
N ASN A 68 7.56 -10.36 11.77
CA ASN A 68 6.79 -11.32 10.99
C ASN A 68 5.30 -11.18 11.29
N LEU A 69 4.56 -10.52 10.41
CA LEU A 69 3.11 -10.29 10.46
C LEU A 69 2.35 -11.15 9.42
N GLU A 70 2.96 -12.25 8.94
CA GLU A 70 2.33 -13.14 7.96
C GLU A 70 0.96 -13.62 8.46
N GLU A 71 -0.07 -13.46 7.62
CA GLU A 71 -1.46 -13.83 7.92
C GLU A 71 -2.05 -13.14 9.18
N ALA A 72 -1.41 -12.11 9.73
CA ALA A 72 -1.92 -11.38 10.89
C ALA A 72 -3.22 -10.63 10.57
N ASN A 73 -4.07 -10.43 11.57
CA ASN A 73 -5.30 -9.64 11.48
C ASN A 73 -5.09 -8.27 12.15
N LEU A 74 -4.98 -7.23 11.33
CA LEU A 74 -4.86 -5.81 11.70
C LEU A 74 -6.07 -4.99 11.22
N ASN A 75 -7.24 -5.62 11.01
CA ASN A 75 -8.42 -4.90 10.57
C ASN A 75 -8.76 -3.76 11.53
N CYS A 76 -8.98 -2.55 10.98
CA CYS A 76 -9.29 -1.34 11.74
C CYS A 76 -8.21 -0.90 12.75
N ALA A 77 -7.01 -1.47 12.74
CA ALA A 77 -5.93 -1.09 13.65
C ALA A 77 -5.38 0.31 13.32
N ASP A 78 -4.98 1.05 14.34
CA ASP A 78 -4.24 2.31 14.20
C ASP A 78 -2.73 2.06 14.17
N LEU A 79 -2.13 2.19 12.99
CA LEU A 79 -0.70 2.10 12.73
C LEU A 79 -0.10 3.45 12.32
N ASN A 80 -0.76 4.55 12.71
CA ASN A 80 -0.30 5.90 12.34
C ASN A 80 1.15 6.11 12.74
N LYS A 81 2.00 6.46 11.76
CA LYS A 81 3.44 6.67 11.94
C LYS A 81 4.20 5.44 12.48
N ALA A 82 3.66 4.24 12.43
CA ALA A 82 4.38 3.03 12.81
C ALA A 82 5.54 2.76 11.85
N ASN A 83 6.59 2.13 12.36
CA ASN A 83 7.73 1.68 11.57
C ASN A 83 7.57 0.18 11.24
N LEU A 84 7.25 -0.13 9.99
CA LEU A 84 7.05 -1.49 9.44
C LEU A 84 8.14 -1.82 8.41
N LYS A 85 9.29 -1.11 8.45
CA LYS A 85 10.36 -1.30 7.48
C LYS A 85 10.83 -2.76 7.47
N GLY A 86 10.84 -3.38 6.28
CA GLY A 86 11.30 -4.76 6.09
C GLY A 86 10.40 -5.83 6.73
N ALA A 87 9.21 -5.48 7.23
CA ALA A 87 8.30 -6.45 7.82
C ALA A 87 7.77 -7.44 6.78
N ASN A 88 7.60 -8.70 7.20
CA ASN A 88 6.86 -9.71 6.44
C ASN A 88 5.36 -9.56 6.74
N MET A 89 4.61 -9.02 5.79
CA MET A 89 3.16 -8.77 5.88
C MET A 89 2.39 -9.57 4.81
N ARG A 90 2.92 -10.73 4.39
CA ARG A 90 2.28 -11.59 3.38
C ARG A 90 0.90 -12.03 3.85
N ALA A 91 -0.07 -11.97 2.93
CA ALA A 91 -1.46 -12.37 3.20
C ALA A 91 -2.07 -11.72 4.46
N LEU A 92 -1.56 -10.57 4.89
CA LEU A 92 -2.07 -9.78 6.02
C LEU A 92 -3.51 -9.33 5.77
N TYR A 93 -4.31 -9.29 6.82
CA TYR A 93 -5.64 -8.68 6.84
C TYR A 93 -5.59 -7.34 7.56
N ALA A 94 -5.70 -6.23 6.83
CA ALA A 94 -5.63 -4.87 7.37
C ALA A 94 -6.71 -3.95 6.79
N ARG A 95 -7.90 -4.49 6.52
CA ARG A 95 -9.01 -3.69 5.99
C ARG A 95 -9.30 -2.50 6.91
N SER A 96 -9.43 -1.31 6.31
CA SER A 96 -9.74 -0.06 7.00
C SER A 96 -8.71 0.35 8.08
N ALA A 97 -7.51 -0.21 8.07
CA ALA A 97 -6.45 0.20 9.00
C ALA A 97 -5.92 1.60 8.66
N ASP A 98 -5.46 2.31 9.68
CA ASP A 98 -4.83 3.62 9.54
C ASP A 98 -3.30 3.48 9.49
N LEU A 99 -2.72 3.59 8.31
CA LEU A 99 -1.28 3.52 8.04
C LEU A 99 -0.73 4.91 7.64
N ARG A 100 -1.40 6.00 8.00
CA ARG A 100 -0.94 7.35 7.64
C ARG A 100 0.45 7.64 8.19
N GLY A 101 1.34 8.06 7.31
CA GLY A 101 2.73 8.35 7.66
C GLY A 101 3.54 7.15 8.12
N ALA A 102 3.03 5.92 8.05
CA ALA A 102 3.77 4.72 8.38
C ALA A 102 4.92 4.47 7.39
N ASN A 103 5.98 3.82 7.85
CA ASN A 103 7.09 3.40 7.02
C ASN A 103 7.01 1.89 6.76
N LEU A 104 6.60 1.54 5.53
CA LEU A 104 6.52 0.17 5.03
C LEU A 104 7.64 -0.14 4.02
N SER A 105 8.69 0.69 3.94
CA SER A 105 9.75 0.50 2.94
C SER A 105 10.39 -0.88 3.06
N ASN A 106 10.62 -1.53 1.91
CA ASN A 106 11.17 -2.89 1.79
C ASN A 106 10.30 -3.98 2.45
N ALA A 107 9.02 -3.73 2.76
CA ALA A 107 8.11 -4.73 3.31
C ALA A 107 7.58 -5.68 2.22
N ASP A 108 7.26 -6.91 2.60
CA ASP A 108 6.54 -7.87 1.76
C ASP A 108 5.05 -7.85 2.14
N LEU A 109 4.22 -7.26 1.27
CA LEU A 109 2.75 -7.19 1.41
C LEU A 109 2.04 -8.05 0.35
N THR A 110 2.74 -9.03 -0.23
CA THR A 110 2.16 -9.88 -1.28
C THR A 110 0.88 -10.55 -0.80
N LYS A 111 -0.17 -10.50 -1.67
CA LYS A 111 -1.49 -11.07 -1.41
C LYS A 111 -2.21 -10.53 -0.16
N SER A 112 -1.76 -9.42 0.43
CA SER A 112 -2.42 -8.80 1.59
C SER A 112 -3.75 -8.16 1.22
N ASN A 113 -4.62 -7.99 2.21
CA ASN A 113 -5.89 -7.28 2.08
C ASN A 113 -5.79 -5.93 2.81
N LEU A 114 -5.53 -4.86 2.05
CA LEU A 114 -5.42 -3.47 2.49
C LEU A 114 -6.63 -2.63 2.06
N ARG A 115 -7.75 -3.26 1.72
CA ARG A 115 -8.92 -2.55 1.22
C ARG A 115 -9.36 -1.43 2.17
N GLN A 116 -9.61 -0.23 1.62
CA GLN A 116 -10.05 0.95 2.36
C GLN A 116 -9.05 1.49 3.40
N CYS A 117 -7.80 1.02 3.41
CA CYS A 117 -6.77 1.56 4.29
C CYS A 117 -6.46 3.03 3.99
N SER A 118 -6.00 3.74 5.01
CA SER A 118 -5.39 5.05 4.84
C SER A 118 -3.87 4.93 4.79
N LEU A 119 -3.28 5.24 3.63
CA LEU A 119 -1.85 5.27 3.35
C LEU A 119 -1.35 6.70 3.06
N PHE A 120 -2.12 7.71 3.48
CA PHE A 120 -1.78 9.12 3.23
C PHE A 120 -0.39 9.45 3.76
N LYS A 121 0.49 9.96 2.87
CA LYS A 121 1.89 10.29 3.18
C LYS A 121 2.73 9.15 3.76
N SER A 122 2.34 7.89 3.57
CA SER A 122 3.14 6.74 3.97
C SER A 122 4.36 6.54 3.05
N TRP A 123 5.34 5.80 3.53
CA TRP A 123 6.54 5.42 2.78
C TRP A 123 6.48 3.92 2.49
N ILE A 124 6.38 3.58 1.19
CA ILE A 124 6.18 2.19 0.71
C ILE A 124 7.26 1.84 -0.33
N ARG A 125 8.42 2.49 -0.24
CA ARG A 125 9.49 2.36 -1.24
C ARG A 125 10.05 0.94 -1.29
N ASN A 126 10.28 0.44 -2.52
CA ASN A 126 10.88 -0.87 -2.77
C ASN A 126 10.13 -2.04 -2.09
N SER A 127 8.84 -1.90 -1.86
CA SER A 127 8.01 -2.93 -1.22
C SER A 127 7.33 -3.78 -2.27
N ASP A 128 6.96 -5.00 -1.91
CA ASP A 128 6.23 -5.91 -2.79
C ASP A 128 4.75 -6.00 -2.37
N LEU A 129 3.86 -5.45 -3.21
CA LEU A 129 2.40 -5.49 -3.05
C LEU A 129 1.74 -6.33 -4.15
N SER A 130 2.50 -7.24 -4.79
CA SER A 130 1.99 -8.05 -5.89
C SER A 130 0.78 -8.89 -5.44
N GLY A 131 -0.30 -8.80 -6.21
CA GLY A 131 -1.56 -9.47 -5.93
C GLY A 131 -2.31 -8.96 -4.69
N ALA A 132 -1.87 -7.85 -4.07
CA ALA A 132 -2.57 -7.28 -2.93
C ALA A 132 -3.92 -6.66 -3.32
N ASN A 133 -4.88 -6.67 -2.39
CA ASN A 133 -6.13 -5.94 -2.52
C ASN A 133 -6.01 -4.56 -1.88
N LEU A 134 -5.91 -3.53 -2.73
CA LEU A 134 -5.77 -2.12 -2.39
C LEU A 134 -6.98 -1.29 -2.83
N GLN A 135 -8.14 -1.94 -3.04
CA GLN A 135 -9.35 -1.25 -3.50
C GLN A 135 -9.76 -0.14 -2.54
N ASN A 136 -10.04 1.04 -3.10
CA ASN A 136 -10.50 2.22 -2.37
C ASN A 136 -9.54 2.69 -1.26
N ILE A 137 -8.22 2.45 -1.37
CA ILE A 137 -7.26 3.01 -0.43
C ILE A 137 -7.20 4.54 -0.55
N LYS A 138 -6.84 5.19 0.55
CA LYS A 138 -6.54 6.64 0.61
C LYS A 138 -5.02 6.82 0.65
N GLY A 139 -4.37 6.68 -0.52
CA GLY A 139 -2.91 6.68 -0.69
C GLY A 139 -2.33 8.00 -1.21
N ALA A 140 -3.07 9.12 -1.10
CA ALA A 140 -2.59 10.39 -1.58
C ALA A 140 -1.23 10.80 -0.97
N GLN A 141 -0.36 11.38 -1.80
CA GLN A 141 0.98 11.86 -1.43
C GLN A 141 1.91 10.79 -0.82
N SER A 142 1.60 9.50 -0.96
CA SER A 142 2.47 8.41 -0.54
C SER A 142 3.72 8.30 -1.42
N GLN A 143 4.77 7.67 -0.87
CA GLN A 143 6.04 7.47 -1.55
C GLN A 143 6.19 5.97 -1.86
N MET A 144 5.94 5.59 -3.11
CA MET A 144 5.86 4.21 -3.59
C MET A 144 6.90 3.89 -4.67
N GLN A 145 7.99 4.66 -4.70
CA GLN A 145 9.03 4.48 -5.72
C GLN A 145 9.62 3.06 -5.69
N GLY A 146 9.81 2.48 -6.86
CA GLY A 146 10.42 1.16 -7.04
C GLY A 146 9.62 -0.01 -6.46
N SER A 147 8.37 0.21 -6.04
CA SER A 147 7.53 -0.87 -5.47
C SER A 147 6.84 -1.68 -6.54
N LYS A 148 6.50 -2.92 -6.20
CA LYS A 148 5.82 -3.86 -7.10
C LYS A 148 4.33 -3.92 -6.76
N PHE A 149 3.49 -3.74 -7.79
CA PHE A 149 2.03 -3.85 -7.74
C PHE A 149 1.50 -4.80 -8.81
N CYS A 150 2.34 -5.77 -9.26
CA CYS A 150 1.96 -6.70 -10.32
C CYS A 150 0.66 -7.41 -9.98
N GLY A 151 -0.38 -7.25 -10.81
CA GLY A 151 -1.70 -7.84 -10.59
C GLY A 151 -2.42 -7.37 -9.32
N ALA A 152 -1.98 -6.29 -8.67
CA ALA A 152 -2.67 -5.71 -7.52
C ALA A 152 -4.00 -5.08 -7.91
N LYS A 153 -4.98 -5.08 -6.99
CA LYS A 153 -6.30 -4.48 -7.17
C LYS A 153 -6.31 -3.10 -6.55
N LEU A 154 -6.34 -2.05 -7.36
CA LEU A 154 -6.31 -0.63 -6.98
C LEU A 154 -7.56 0.13 -7.45
N GLU A 155 -8.64 -0.58 -7.75
CA GLU A 155 -9.87 0.03 -8.25
C GLU A 155 -10.39 1.08 -7.24
N GLY A 156 -10.67 2.28 -7.74
CA GLY A 156 -11.15 3.40 -6.93
C GLY A 156 -10.13 3.95 -5.93
N ALA A 157 -8.86 3.56 -6.01
CA ALA A 157 -7.81 4.07 -5.12
C ALA A 157 -7.56 5.57 -5.34
N ASP A 158 -7.38 6.32 -4.26
CA ASP A 158 -6.84 7.69 -4.33
C ASP A 158 -5.32 7.67 -4.19
N LEU A 159 -4.62 7.83 -5.30
CA LEU A 159 -3.17 7.93 -5.41
C LEU A 159 -2.73 9.34 -5.84
N SER A 160 -3.57 10.35 -5.59
CA SER A 160 -3.28 11.72 -6.00
C SER A 160 -1.97 12.23 -5.41
N GLY A 161 -1.10 12.74 -6.25
CA GLY A 161 0.23 13.21 -5.87
C GLY A 161 1.18 12.13 -5.34
N ALA A 162 0.85 10.84 -5.48
CA ALA A 162 1.74 9.76 -5.09
C ALA A 162 3.01 9.73 -5.97
N LYS A 163 4.13 9.32 -5.40
CA LYS A 163 5.38 9.10 -6.14
C LYS A 163 5.48 7.63 -6.49
N LEU A 164 5.28 7.32 -7.75
CA LEU A 164 5.28 5.96 -8.33
C LEU A 164 6.43 5.77 -9.33
N ASP A 165 7.45 6.61 -9.26
CA ASP A 165 8.63 6.50 -10.12
C ASP A 165 9.20 5.07 -10.03
N GLU A 166 9.48 4.46 -11.18
CA GLU A 166 10.09 3.13 -11.28
C GLU A 166 9.25 2.00 -10.63
N ALA A 167 7.98 2.27 -10.28
CA ALA A 167 7.09 1.24 -9.77
C ALA A 167 6.71 0.25 -10.90
N ASP A 168 6.53 -1.02 -10.53
CA ASP A 168 6.03 -2.04 -11.43
C ASP A 168 4.54 -2.29 -11.18
N MET A 169 3.69 -1.83 -12.11
CA MET A 169 2.24 -1.95 -12.07
C MET A 169 1.70 -2.86 -13.18
N GLU A 170 2.52 -3.81 -13.66
CA GLU A 170 2.11 -4.73 -14.73
C GLU A 170 0.82 -5.47 -14.34
N GLY A 171 -0.21 -5.36 -15.20
CA GLY A 171 -1.50 -6.00 -14.99
C GLY A 171 -2.28 -5.51 -13.76
N ALA A 172 -1.91 -4.40 -13.14
CA ALA A 172 -2.66 -3.85 -12.00
C ALA A 172 -4.04 -3.33 -12.42
N GLY A 173 -5.06 -3.56 -11.59
CA GLY A 173 -6.40 -3.00 -11.75
C GLY A 173 -6.47 -1.59 -11.16
N LEU A 174 -6.57 -0.57 -12.01
CA LEU A 174 -6.58 0.85 -11.66
C LEU A 174 -7.85 1.55 -12.13
N GLN A 175 -8.92 0.78 -12.40
CA GLN A 175 -10.17 1.35 -12.90
C GLN A 175 -10.69 2.42 -11.93
N VAL A 176 -11.10 3.55 -12.49
CA VAL A 176 -11.60 4.74 -11.77
C VAL A 176 -10.69 5.26 -10.65
N ALA A 177 -9.40 4.85 -10.64
CA ALA A 177 -8.43 5.35 -9.67
C ALA A 177 -8.09 6.83 -9.93
N ASN A 178 -7.81 7.58 -8.86
CA ASN A 178 -7.33 8.95 -8.94
C ASN A 178 -5.80 8.99 -8.85
N LEU A 179 -5.14 9.17 -9.98
CA LEU A 179 -3.68 9.35 -10.11
C LEU A 179 -3.30 10.81 -10.38
N SER A 180 -4.24 11.75 -10.22
CA SER A 180 -3.95 13.15 -10.55
C SER A 180 -2.71 13.67 -9.82
N ARG A 181 -1.84 14.39 -10.52
CA ARG A 181 -0.57 14.92 -10.00
C ARG A 181 0.43 13.85 -9.51
N ALA A 182 0.19 12.57 -9.75
CA ALA A 182 1.17 11.53 -9.42
C ALA A 182 2.41 11.64 -10.32
N VAL A 183 3.53 11.08 -9.86
CA VAL A 183 4.77 10.96 -10.64
C VAL A 183 4.88 9.52 -11.14
N LEU A 184 4.91 9.35 -12.49
CA LEU A 184 4.89 8.05 -13.17
C LEU A 184 6.12 7.84 -14.06
N LYS A 185 7.24 8.51 -13.72
CA LYS A 185 8.48 8.38 -14.49
C LYS A 185 8.99 6.94 -14.43
N ASN A 186 9.19 6.31 -15.59
CA ASN A 186 9.67 4.94 -15.71
C ASN A 186 8.77 3.89 -15.04
N THR A 187 7.52 4.19 -14.72
CA THR A 187 6.55 3.23 -14.17
C THR A 187 6.19 2.21 -15.25
N ASN A 188 6.24 0.92 -14.95
CA ASN A 188 5.72 -0.12 -15.84
C ASN A 188 4.19 -0.18 -15.73
N LEU A 189 3.48 0.19 -16.80
CA LEU A 189 2.01 0.17 -16.89
C LEU A 189 1.51 -0.91 -17.88
N LYS A 190 2.38 -1.83 -18.30
CA LYS A 190 2.02 -2.86 -19.27
C LYS A 190 0.82 -3.68 -18.80
N GLY A 191 -0.26 -3.67 -19.58
CA GLY A 191 -1.50 -4.38 -19.27
C GLY A 191 -2.25 -3.85 -18.04
N ALA A 192 -1.82 -2.74 -17.42
CA ALA A 192 -2.57 -2.12 -16.34
C ALA A 192 -3.93 -1.60 -16.82
N ASP A 193 -5.00 -1.86 -16.10
CA ASP A 193 -6.35 -1.37 -16.45
C ASP A 193 -6.60 0.00 -15.85
N LEU A 194 -6.49 1.04 -16.69
CA LEU A 194 -6.65 2.45 -16.36
C LEU A 194 -8.01 3.03 -16.81
N LYS A 195 -9.00 2.19 -17.17
CA LYS A 195 -10.31 2.65 -17.62
C LYS A 195 -10.97 3.55 -16.58
N GLY A 196 -11.40 4.74 -17.01
CA GLY A 196 -11.98 5.74 -16.12
C GLY A 196 -11.02 6.37 -15.12
N ALA A 197 -9.73 6.04 -15.14
CA ALA A 197 -8.76 6.61 -14.21
C ALA A 197 -8.50 8.10 -14.50
N ASN A 198 -8.21 8.87 -13.45
CA ASN A 198 -7.83 10.27 -13.56
C ASN A 198 -6.31 10.43 -13.53
N LEU A 199 -5.71 10.68 -14.69
CA LEU A 199 -4.27 10.93 -14.90
C LEU A 199 -3.97 12.41 -15.18
N ARG A 200 -4.87 13.33 -14.85
CA ARG A 200 -4.63 14.77 -15.05
C ARG A 200 -3.43 15.24 -14.25
N TYR A 201 -2.59 16.06 -14.86
CA TYR A 201 -1.42 16.67 -14.23
C TYR A 201 -0.36 15.67 -13.75
N VAL A 202 -0.39 14.40 -14.18
CA VAL A 202 0.69 13.45 -13.88
C VAL A 202 1.99 13.93 -14.51
N VAL A 203 3.12 13.56 -13.87
CA VAL A 203 4.46 13.90 -14.32
C VAL A 203 5.17 12.64 -14.80
N GLY A 204 5.82 12.70 -15.96
CA GLY A 204 6.67 11.64 -16.48
C GLY A 204 5.93 10.49 -17.15
N LEU A 205 4.62 10.63 -17.45
CA LEU A 205 3.87 9.67 -18.26
C LEU A 205 4.21 9.87 -19.75
N THR A 206 4.53 8.77 -20.43
CA THR A 206 4.86 8.76 -21.87
C THR A 206 3.72 8.15 -22.69
N ASN A 207 3.71 8.42 -24.01
CA ASN A 207 2.78 7.77 -24.94
C ASN A 207 2.93 6.25 -24.92
N SER A 208 4.15 5.72 -24.91
CA SER A 208 4.41 4.27 -24.86
C SER A 208 3.83 3.62 -23.60
N GLN A 209 3.90 4.28 -22.43
CA GLN A 209 3.25 3.78 -21.21
C GLN A 209 1.72 3.72 -21.36
N VAL A 210 1.10 4.73 -21.98
CA VAL A 210 -0.34 4.75 -22.24
C VAL A 210 -0.74 3.67 -23.23
N GLU A 211 0.02 3.49 -24.32
CA GLU A 211 -0.22 2.46 -25.35
C GLU A 211 -0.06 1.03 -24.81
N SER A 212 0.76 0.84 -23.78
CA SER A 212 0.94 -0.45 -23.12
C SER A 212 -0.17 -0.81 -22.13
N ALA A 213 -0.99 0.17 -21.72
CA ALA A 213 -2.05 0.00 -20.74
C ALA A 213 -3.44 -0.12 -21.42
N LEU A 214 -4.43 -0.52 -20.64
CA LEU A 214 -5.84 -0.55 -21.07
C LEU A 214 -6.51 0.75 -20.63
N ILE A 215 -6.95 1.56 -21.59
CA ILE A 215 -7.69 2.79 -21.36
C ILE A 215 -9.04 2.76 -22.08
N ASP A 216 -9.91 3.71 -21.75
CA ASP A 216 -11.15 3.97 -22.47
C ASP A 216 -11.39 5.49 -22.67
N LYS A 217 -12.53 5.84 -23.28
CA LYS A 217 -12.89 7.24 -23.57
C LYS A 217 -13.16 8.05 -22.29
N THR A 218 -13.30 7.42 -21.13
CA THR A 218 -13.53 8.06 -19.84
C THR A 218 -12.22 8.29 -19.06
N THR A 219 -11.11 7.70 -19.51
CA THR A 219 -9.77 7.91 -18.94
C THR A 219 -9.31 9.36 -19.17
N LEU A 220 -8.95 10.05 -18.09
CA LEU A 220 -8.57 11.47 -18.14
C LEU A 220 -7.06 11.62 -18.19
N LEU A 221 -6.52 11.88 -19.38
CA LEU A 221 -5.07 12.03 -19.60
C LEU A 221 -4.57 13.47 -19.33
N PRO A 222 -3.24 13.64 -19.13
CA PRO A 222 -2.63 14.96 -19.04
C PRO A 222 -2.71 15.68 -20.39
N GLN A 223 -2.78 17.02 -20.37
CA GLN A 223 -2.99 17.85 -21.56
C GLN A 223 -1.91 17.68 -22.65
N TYR A 224 -0.70 17.25 -22.26
CA TYR A 224 0.39 17.05 -23.23
C TYR A 224 0.30 15.74 -24.00
N LEU A 225 -0.67 14.85 -23.69
CA LEU A 225 -0.96 13.64 -24.44
C LEU A 225 -2.30 13.76 -25.15
N LYS A 226 -2.36 13.38 -26.39
CA LYS A 226 -3.56 13.36 -27.24
C LYS A 226 -3.83 11.92 -27.69
N ILE A 227 -5.08 11.48 -27.60
CA ILE A 227 -5.53 10.19 -28.09
C ILE A 227 -6.31 10.36 -29.39
N GLU A 228 -5.94 9.58 -30.37
CA GLU A 228 -6.70 9.38 -31.60
C GLU A 228 -7.28 7.96 -31.61
N TRP A 229 -8.60 7.86 -31.41
CA TRP A 229 -9.32 6.59 -31.38
C TRP A 229 -9.56 6.08 -32.80
N LYS A 230 -9.09 4.86 -33.12
CA LYS A 230 -9.33 4.18 -34.41
C LYS A 230 -10.55 3.26 -34.32
N SER A 231 -10.84 2.72 -33.13
CA SER A 231 -12.01 1.92 -32.81
C SER A 231 -12.42 2.16 -31.35
N GLU A 232 -13.25 1.29 -30.78
CA GLU A 232 -13.61 1.36 -29.35
C GLU A 232 -12.45 0.97 -28.42
N THR A 233 -11.50 0.20 -28.91
CA THR A 233 -10.39 -0.34 -28.13
C THR A 233 -9.01 0.00 -28.69
N GLU A 234 -8.94 0.41 -29.98
CA GLU A 234 -7.69 0.76 -30.64
C GLU A 234 -7.51 2.27 -30.68
N PHE A 235 -6.33 2.72 -30.34
CA PHE A 235 -5.97 4.14 -30.33
C PHE A 235 -4.47 4.34 -30.62
N GLU A 236 -4.13 5.55 -31.01
CA GLU A 236 -2.75 6.03 -31.03
C GLU A 236 -2.62 7.18 -30.02
N CYS A 237 -1.48 7.22 -29.33
CA CYS A 237 -1.19 8.26 -28.36
C CYS A 237 -0.03 9.13 -28.86
N HIS A 238 -0.27 10.44 -28.90
CA HIS A 238 0.70 11.40 -29.39
C HIS A 238 1.02 12.47 -28.36
N VAL A 239 2.26 12.98 -28.37
CA VAL A 239 2.61 14.16 -27.59
C VAL A 239 2.04 15.39 -28.30
N SER A 240 1.25 16.21 -27.59
CA SER A 240 0.70 17.46 -28.11
C SER A 240 1.83 18.39 -28.53
N LYS A 241 1.74 18.91 -29.76
CA LYS A 241 2.68 19.95 -30.30
C LYS A 241 2.41 21.34 -29.73
N GLU A 242 1.35 21.54 -28.94
CA GLU A 242 1.03 22.82 -28.34
C GLU A 242 2.13 23.23 -27.35
N LYS A 243 2.76 24.39 -27.59
CA LYS A 243 3.79 24.97 -26.70
C LYS A 243 3.21 25.11 -25.30
N ARG A 244 3.92 24.59 -24.30
CA ARG A 244 3.66 24.88 -22.88
C ARG A 244 3.66 26.39 -22.68
N ILE A 245 2.49 26.98 -22.47
CA ILE A 245 2.38 28.32 -21.88
C ILE A 245 2.51 28.07 -20.38
N TYR A 246 3.66 28.44 -19.84
CA TYR A 246 3.95 28.38 -18.40
C TYR A 246 3.24 29.53 -17.68
#